data_cafdd759c36a2509e9d4ffa28a4d62dc
#
_entry.id   cafdd759c36a2509e9d4ffa28a4d62dc
#
_cell.length_a   1.000
_cell.length_b   1.000
_cell.length_c   1.000
_cell.angle_alpha   90.00
_cell.angle_beta   90.00
_cell.angle_gamma   90.00
#
_symmetry.space_group_name_H-M   'P 1'
#
loop_
_entity.id
_entity.type
_entity.pdbx_description
1 polymer ?
#
loop_
_entity_poly.entity_id
_entity_poly.type
_entity_poly.pdbx_seq_one_letter_code
_entity_poly.pdbx_strand_id
1 'polypeptide(L)'
;MNLLTVKEIENFKTDGAIVLRKKFDISWIEKLKIGIKKDIKSPSPRFKSHTIQKNIPAYLEDYWTWDRIPEFKDFVFNSPVSQIASELMSAKKVNLLMDNWFLR
;
A
#
# COMPACT_ATOMS: atom_id res chain seq x y z
N MET A 1 0.79 -5.94 -21.59
CA MET A 1 1.76 -6.91 -21.03
C MET A 1 1.39 -7.21 -19.59
N ASN A 2 1.29 -8.47 -19.23
CA ASN A 2 0.94 -8.87 -17.85
C ASN A 2 2.15 -8.79 -16.94
N LEU A 3 1.94 -8.32 -15.71
CA LEU A 3 2.95 -8.31 -14.66
C LEU A 3 3.01 -9.62 -13.89
N LEU A 4 1.91 -10.37 -13.89
CA LEU A 4 1.79 -11.64 -13.18
C LEU A 4 1.77 -12.82 -14.13
N THR A 5 2.28 -13.97 -13.67
CA THR A 5 2.16 -15.23 -14.40
C THR A 5 0.77 -15.83 -14.22
N VAL A 6 0.38 -16.70 -15.15
CA VAL A 6 -0.89 -17.44 -15.04
C VAL A 6 -0.93 -18.21 -13.72
N LYS A 7 0.18 -18.83 -13.32
CA LYS A 7 0.27 -19.60 -12.08
C LYS A 7 0.06 -18.73 -10.85
N GLU A 8 0.61 -17.52 -10.82
CA GLU A 8 0.40 -16.59 -9.70
C GLU A 8 -1.09 -16.23 -9.55
N ILE A 9 -1.76 -15.96 -10.67
CA ILE A 9 -3.20 -15.65 -10.68
C ILE A 9 -4.02 -16.85 -10.22
N GLU A 10 -3.71 -18.04 -10.70
CA GLU A 10 -4.39 -19.26 -10.30
C GLU A 10 -4.20 -19.57 -8.81
N ASN A 11 -2.98 -19.41 -8.30
CA ASN A 11 -2.69 -19.62 -6.89
C ASN A 11 -3.48 -18.64 -6.00
N PHE A 12 -3.58 -17.39 -6.42
CA PHE A 12 -4.40 -16.41 -5.70
C PHE A 12 -5.87 -16.83 -5.66
N LYS A 13 -6.42 -17.29 -6.78
CA LYS A 13 -7.81 -17.75 -6.85
C LYS A 13 -8.06 -18.95 -5.95
N THR A 14 -7.11 -19.87 -5.86
CA THR A 14 -7.21 -21.06 -5.04
C THR A 14 -7.07 -20.78 -3.56
N ASP A 15 -6.07 -19.98 -3.19
CA ASP A 15 -5.66 -19.78 -1.80
C ASP A 15 -6.29 -18.54 -1.15
N GLY A 16 -6.81 -17.60 -1.94
CA GLY A 16 -7.36 -16.33 -1.46
C GLY A 16 -6.32 -15.31 -1.07
N ALA A 17 -5.04 -15.64 -1.16
CA ALA A 17 -3.92 -14.76 -0.87
C ALA A 17 -2.69 -15.20 -1.66
N ILE A 18 -1.76 -14.28 -1.89
CA ILE A 18 -0.51 -14.58 -2.56
C ILE A 18 0.58 -13.61 -2.11
N VAL A 19 1.81 -14.10 -2.04
CA VAL A 19 3.00 -13.27 -1.86
C VAL A 19 3.62 -13.04 -3.23
N LEU A 20 3.71 -11.80 -3.66
CA LEU A 20 4.35 -11.40 -4.91
C LEU A 20 5.67 -10.71 -4.59
N ARG A 21 6.76 -11.28 -5.08
CA ARG A 21 8.10 -10.77 -4.80
C ARG A 21 8.63 -9.97 -5.98
N LYS A 22 9.38 -8.90 -5.69
CA LYS A 22 10.10 -8.09 -6.68
C LYS A 22 9.18 -7.47 -7.76
N LYS A 23 7.94 -7.14 -7.40
CA LYS A 23 7.00 -6.49 -8.31
C LYS A 23 7.09 -4.97 -8.28
N PHE A 24 7.69 -4.41 -7.24
CA PHE A 24 7.86 -2.96 -7.09
C PHE A 24 9.34 -2.61 -7.08
N ASP A 25 9.70 -1.59 -7.86
CA ASP A 25 11.04 -1.02 -7.80
C ASP A 25 11.29 -0.43 -6.41
N ILE A 26 12.56 -0.49 -5.97
CA ILE A 26 12.94 0.04 -4.66
C ILE A 26 12.62 1.53 -4.52
N SER A 27 12.60 2.26 -5.61
CA SER A 27 12.24 3.69 -5.63
C SER A 27 10.82 3.93 -5.08
N TRP A 28 9.89 3.01 -5.32
CA TRP A 28 8.54 3.11 -4.76
C TRP A 28 8.54 2.96 -3.25
N ILE A 29 9.36 2.06 -2.72
CA ILE A 29 9.49 1.85 -1.28
C ILE A 29 10.08 3.09 -0.62
N GLU A 30 11.12 3.68 -1.20
CA GLU A 30 11.72 4.91 -0.69
C GLU A 30 10.72 6.08 -0.73
N LYS A 31 9.94 6.17 -1.79
CA LYS A 31 8.88 7.18 -1.91
C LYS A 31 7.82 7.01 -0.82
N LEU A 32 7.37 5.79 -0.56
CA LEU A 32 6.39 5.52 0.49
C LEU A 32 6.93 5.86 1.88
N LYS A 33 8.22 5.60 2.14
CA LYS A 33 8.86 6.02 3.39
C LYS A 33 8.83 7.54 3.57
N ILE A 34 9.08 8.29 2.51
CA ILE A 34 8.99 9.75 2.54
C ILE A 34 7.56 10.18 2.86
N GLY A 35 6.58 9.57 2.21
CA GLY A 35 5.16 9.83 2.46
C GLY A 35 4.75 9.60 3.90
N ILE A 36 5.19 8.49 4.49
CA ILE A 36 4.91 8.16 5.89
C ILE A 36 5.52 9.21 6.82
N LYS A 37 6.77 9.63 6.59
CA LYS A 37 7.41 10.68 7.39
C LYS A 37 6.64 12.00 7.32
N LYS A 38 6.17 12.37 6.13
CA LYS A 38 5.34 13.58 5.96
C LYS A 38 4.03 13.47 6.73
N ASP A 39 3.38 12.31 6.67
CA ASP A 39 2.11 12.11 7.37
C ASP A 39 2.29 12.13 8.89
N ILE A 40 3.33 11.51 9.43
CA ILE A 40 3.63 11.55 10.86
C ILE A 40 3.86 12.99 11.34
N LYS A 41 4.54 13.80 10.53
CA LYS A 41 4.81 15.21 10.86
C LYS A 41 3.54 16.06 10.84
N SER A 42 2.59 15.74 9.97
CA SER A 42 1.34 16.49 9.81
C SER A 42 0.20 15.51 9.54
N PRO A 43 -0.22 14.74 10.55
CA PRO A 43 -1.15 13.63 10.36
C PRO A 43 -2.57 14.07 10.06
N SER A 44 -3.34 13.13 9.50
CA SER A 44 -4.77 13.33 9.31
C SER A 44 -5.51 13.25 10.66
N PRO A 45 -6.80 13.70 10.69
CA PRO A 45 -7.63 13.54 11.90
C PRO A 45 -7.86 12.06 12.29
N ARG A 46 -7.57 11.11 11.40
CA ARG A 46 -7.76 9.67 11.61
C ARG A 46 -6.52 8.96 12.14
N PHE A 47 -5.39 9.66 12.20
CA PHE A 47 -4.13 9.11 12.70
C PHE A 47 -4.27 8.56 14.11
N LYS A 48 -3.69 7.40 14.35
CA LYS A 48 -3.66 6.77 15.68
C LYS A 48 -2.28 6.28 16.05
N SER A 49 -1.92 6.49 17.30
CA SER A 49 -0.74 5.90 17.91
C SER A 49 -1.22 4.90 18.97
N HIS A 50 -0.89 3.63 18.75
CA HIS A 50 -1.25 2.55 19.67
C HIS A 50 -0.05 2.23 20.58
N THR A 51 0.21 3.08 21.56
CA THR A 51 1.30 2.87 22.52
C THR A 51 0.75 2.09 23.72
N ILE A 52 1.17 0.83 23.85
CA ILE A 52 0.72 -0.06 24.92
C ILE A 52 1.59 0.10 26.18
N GLN A 53 2.89 0.33 26.01
CA GLN A 53 3.84 0.48 27.12
C GLN A 53 4.87 1.57 26.82
N LYS A 54 5.35 2.25 27.88
CA LYS A 54 6.21 3.42 27.80
C LYS A 54 7.53 3.19 27.07
N ASN A 55 8.08 1.96 27.07
CA ASN A 55 9.39 1.63 26.50
C ASN A 55 9.31 0.79 25.23
N ILE A 56 8.11 0.57 24.67
CA ILE A 56 7.92 -0.15 23.43
C ILE A 56 7.63 0.87 22.33
N PRO A 57 8.28 0.76 21.14
CA PRO A 57 7.99 1.65 20.02
C PRO A 57 6.50 1.67 19.71
N ALA A 58 5.97 2.85 19.46
CA ALA A 58 4.57 3.01 19.12
C ALA A 58 4.22 2.28 17.84
N TYR A 59 3.05 1.67 17.81
CA TYR A 59 2.43 1.18 16.59
C TYR A 59 1.57 2.33 16.05
N LEU A 60 1.90 2.79 14.85
CA LEU A 60 1.26 3.95 14.24
C LEU A 60 0.43 3.53 13.04
N GLU A 61 -0.68 4.20 12.83
CA GLU A 61 -1.50 4.03 11.63
C GLU A 61 -2.16 5.33 11.21
N ASP A 62 -2.38 5.46 9.92
CA ASP A 62 -3.27 6.46 9.34
C ASP A 62 -3.93 5.89 8.10
N TYR A 63 -5.03 6.46 7.67
CA TYR A 63 -5.75 6.02 6.48
C TYR A 63 -6.43 7.19 5.79
N TRP A 64 -6.79 6.98 4.52
CA TRP A 64 -7.36 7.99 3.65
C TRP A 64 -6.46 9.22 3.54
N THR A 65 -5.20 8.98 3.20
CA THR A 65 -4.16 10.02 3.13
C THR A 65 -3.62 10.26 1.73
N TRP A 66 -4.00 9.43 0.75
CA TRP A 66 -3.47 9.47 -0.61
C TRP A 66 -3.72 10.82 -1.32
N ASP A 67 -4.84 11.46 -1.05
CA ASP A 67 -5.20 12.74 -1.67
C ASP A 67 -4.41 13.92 -1.09
N ARG A 68 -3.85 13.75 0.10
CA ARG A 68 -3.13 14.78 0.87
C ARG A 68 -1.62 14.63 0.80
N ILE A 69 -1.13 13.41 0.63
CA ILE A 69 0.30 13.07 0.58
C ILE A 69 0.68 12.76 -0.88
N PRO A 70 1.45 13.64 -1.55
CA PRO A 70 1.77 13.44 -2.98
C PRO A 70 2.43 12.11 -3.29
N GLU A 71 3.30 11.61 -2.41
CA GLU A 71 3.97 10.32 -2.58
C GLU A 71 2.99 9.15 -2.60
N PHE A 72 1.95 9.21 -1.79
CA PHE A 72 0.90 8.18 -1.78
C PHE A 72 0.02 8.26 -3.02
N LYS A 73 -0.33 9.46 -3.45
CA LYS A 73 -1.08 9.66 -4.68
C LYS A 73 -0.31 9.11 -5.89
N ASP A 74 0.96 9.39 -5.96
CA ASP A 74 1.83 8.90 -7.03
C ASP A 74 1.89 7.37 -7.02
N PHE A 75 2.04 6.75 -5.85
CA PHE A 75 2.04 5.30 -5.72
C PHE A 75 0.72 4.68 -6.21
N VAL A 76 -0.41 5.21 -5.78
CA VAL A 76 -1.72 4.68 -6.14
C VAL A 76 -1.96 4.73 -7.65
N PHE A 77 -1.63 5.86 -8.29
CA PHE A 77 -1.98 6.07 -9.69
C PHE A 77 -0.89 5.67 -10.68
N ASN A 78 0.38 5.64 -10.28
CA ASN A 78 1.49 5.46 -11.22
C ASN A 78 2.36 4.23 -10.94
N SER A 79 2.26 3.61 -9.78
CA SER A 79 2.96 2.36 -9.50
C SER A 79 2.26 1.17 -10.14
N PRO A 80 2.91 -0.01 -10.17
CA PRO A 80 2.28 -1.23 -10.68
C PRO A 80 1.08 -1.74 -9.86
N VAL A 81 0.74 -1.13 -8.71
CA VAL A 81 -0.26 -1.69 -7.79
C VAL A 81 -1.64 -1.88 -8.42
N SER A 82 -2.09 -0.91 -9.22
CA SER A 82 -3.41 -1.00 -9.86
C SER A 82 -3.46 -2.11 -10.92
N GLN A 83 -2.40 -2.26 -11.69
CA GLN A 83 -2.32 -3.33 -12.69
C GLN A 83 -2.26 -4.71 -12.01
N ILE A 84 -1.47 -4.84 -10.94
CA ILE A 84 -1.41 -6.09 -10.17
C ILE A 84 -2.80 -6.46 -9.64
N ALA A 85 -3.49 -5.51 -9.03
CA ALA A 85 -4.85 -5.72 -8.53
C ALA A 85 -5.81 -6.14 -9.65
N SER A 86 -5.75 -5.46 -10.80
CA SER A 86 -6.54 -5.76 -11.97
C SER A 86 -6.32 -7.20 -12.45
N GLU A 87 -5.06 -7.63 -12.54
CA GLU A 87 -4.72 -8.98 -12.98
C GLU A 87 -5.19 -10.05 -11.98
N LEU A 88 -5.00 -9.81 -10.68
CA LEU A 88 -5.45 -10.74 -9.64
C LEU A 88 -6.97 -10.89 -9.61
N MET A 89 -7.70 -9.81 -9.79
CA MET A 89 -9.16 -9.81 -9.77
C MET A 89 -9.79 -10.16 -11.11
N SER A 90 -8.98 -10.33 -12.17
CA SER A 90 -9.45 -10.51 -13.54
C SER A 90 -10.42 -9.39 -13.94
N ALA A 91 -10.13 -8.17 -13.55
CA ALA A 91 -10.96 -6.99 -13.77
C ALA A 91 -10.32 -6.06 -14.79
N LYS A 92 -11.13 -5.43 -15.63
CA LYS A 92 -10.66 -4.43 -16.61
C LYS A 92 -10.38 -3.08 -15.96
N LYS A 93 -11.01 -2.80 -14.83
CA LYS A 93 -10.91 -1.55 -14.10
C LYS A 93 -10.91 -1.82 -12.61
N VAL A 94 -10.06 -1.10 -11.89
CA VAL A 94 -10.05 -1.11 -10.43
C VAL A 94 -10.21 0.31 -9.93
N ASN A 95 -10.99 0.46 -8.86
CA ASN A 95 -11.18 1.74 -8.19
C ASN A 95 -10.53 1.68 -6.82
N LEU A 96 -9.83 2.75 -6.46
CA LEU A 96 -9.30 2.88 -5.12
C LEU A 96 -10.45 3.14 -4.14
N LEU A 97 -10.58 2.32 -3.10
CA LEU A 97 -11.50 2.57 -2.00
C LEU A 97 -10.88 3.54 -1.00
N MET A 98 -9.75 3.15 -0.44
CA MET A 98 -8.96 3.98 0.47
C MET A 98 -7.57 3.35 0.64
N ASP A 99 -6.64 4.15 1.10
CA ASP A 99 -5.33 3.69 1.51
C ASP A 99 -5.25 3.59 3.03
N ASN A 100 -4.34 2.76 3.50
CA ASN A 100 -4.01 2.62 4.92
C ASN A 100 -2.53 2.26 5.04
N TRP A 101 -1.86 2.80 6.04
CA TRP A 101 -0.50 2.39 6.34
C TRP A 101 -0.34 2.13 7.83
N PHE A 102 0.55 1.21 8.13
CA PHE A 102 0.90 0.81 9.49
C PHE A 102 2.42 0.87 9.65
N LEU A 103 2.88 1.41 10.75
CA LEU A 103 4.29 1.47 11.10
C LEU A 103 4.51 0.99 12.52
N ARG A 104 5.47 0.08 12.65
CA ARG A 104 5.85 -0.48 13.94
C ARG A 104 7.33 -0.28 14.23
#